data_f3025b4eaf64b9ec0f2e829507a2ed58
#
_entry.id   f3025b4eaf64b9ec0f2e829507a2ed58
#
_cell.length_a   1.000
_cell.length_b   1.000
_cell.length_c   1.000
_cell.angle_alpha   90.00
_cell.angle_beta   90.00
_cell.angle_gamma   90.00
#
_symmetry.space_group_name_H-M   'P 1'
#
loop_
_entity.id
_entity.type
_entity.pdbx_description
1 polymer ?
#
loop_
_entity_poly.entity_id
_entity_poly.type
_entity_poly.pdbx_seq_one_letter_code
_entity_poly.pdbx_strand_id
1 'polypeptide(L)'
;MGRLIVSNAMTVNGAFEAPVPEPGGWLVLDPDSQQASLEMWQAADAMVMGRRTYEGLATVWPQMADLPGFEAYAQQMNSMPKYVASRTLSSPLTWNATLLEGDLADSVRGIKAAHEGNLIVTGAGELAHDLLTQDLVDEIWLMLSPYLWGTGPRIFDDLGAMRLELVATTTYPSGVVLLRYRATNSAAPTVS
;
A
#
# COMPACT_ATOMS: atom_id res chain seq x y z
N MET A 1 -12.82 -14.14 6.16
CA MET A 1 -12.33 -13.69 4.82
C MET A 1 -11.52 -12.43 5.03
N GLY A 2 -10.30 -12.42 4.55
CA GLY A 2 -9.36 -11.32 4.72
C GLY A 2 -9.85 -10.00 4.11
N ARG A 3 -9.44 -8.88 4.73
CA ARG A 3 -9.72 -7.53 4.22
C ARG A 3 -8.57 -7.04 3.37
N LEU A 4 -8.87 -6.56 2.17
CA LEU A 4 -7.88 -5.96 1.27
C LEU A 4 -7.82 -4.45 1.50
N ILE A 5 -6.67 -3.96 1.91
CA ILE A 5 -6.44 -2.56 2.27
C ILE A 5 -5.38 -1.98 1.34
N VAL A 6 -5.71 -0.97 0.57
CA VAL A 6 -4.72 -0.16 -0.16
C VAL A 6 -4.11 0.84 0.81
N SER A 7 -2.82 0.69 1.10
CA SER A 7 -2.10 1.57 2.04
C SER A 7 -0.92 2.25 1.37
N ASN A 8 -0.91 3.58 1.42
CA ASN A 8 0.18 4.39 0.86
C ASN A 8 0.45 5.64 1.69
N ALA A 9 1.74 6.02 1.72
CA ALA A 9 2.15 7.36 2.11
C ALA A 9 2.10 8.28 0.89
N MET A 10 1.69 9.53 1.09
CA MET A 10 1.64 10.54 0.03
C MET A 10 1.76 11.96 0.59
N THR A 11 2.03 12.91 -0.27
CA THR A 11 1.93 14.34 0.05
C THR A 11 0.46 14.80 0.05
N VAL A 12 0.19 16.00 0.58
CA VAL A 12 -1.16 16.59 0.60
C VAL A 12 -1.79 16.70 -0.79
N ASN A 13 -0.99 16.89 -1.83
CA ASN A 13 -1.46 16.92 -3.22
C ASN A 13 -1.34 15.58 -3.96
N GLY A 14 -1.18 14.46 -3.23
CA GLY A 14 -1.29 13.11 -3.76
C GLY A 14 -0.03 12.52 -4.40
N ALA A 15 1.10 13.21 -4.38
CA ALA A 15 2.35 12.64 -4.89
C ALA A 15 2.86 11.55 -3.92
N PHE A 16 3.30 10.40 -4.46
CA PHE A 16 3.71 9.22 -3.66
C PHE A 16 5.10 8.69 -4.03
N GLU A 17 5.73 9.21 -5.05
CA GLU A 17 7.13 8.91 -5.41
C GLU A 17 7.98 10.17 -5.26
N ALA A 18 9.07 10.05 -4.49
CA ALA A 18 10.07 11.11 -4.44
C ALA A 18 11.00 11.00 -5.66
N PRO A 19 11.30 12.10 -6.36
CA PRO A 19 12.38 12.09 -7.34
C PRO A 19 13.72 11.89 -6.63
N VAL A 20 14.61 11.08 -7.23
CA VAL A 20 16.02 11.00 -6.85
C VAL A 20 16.63 12.41 -6.96
N PRO A 21 17.40 12.95 -5.98
CA PRO A 21 18.38 12.18 -5.21
C PRO A 21 18.08 11.99 -3.71
N GLU A 22 16.95 12.44 -3.19
CA GLU A 22 16.64 12.32 -1.75
C GLU A 22 15.53 11.30 -1.51
N PRO A 23 15.86 10.02 -1.29
CA PRO A 23 14.87 9.02 -0.95
C PRO A 23 14.07 9.46 0.29
N GLY A 24 12.75 9.53 0.17
CA GLY A 24 11.87 9.87 1.29
C GLY A 24 11.88 11.34 1.70
N GLY A 25 12.41 12.28 0.90
CA GLY A 25 12.51 13.69 1.27
C GLY A 25 11.19 14.37 1.65
N TRP A 26 10.06 13.90 1.16
CA TRP A 26 8.73 14.34 1.54
C TRP A 26 8.07 13.45 2.62
N LEU A 27 8.63 12.27 2.89
CA LEU A 27 8.11 11.32 3.86
C LEU A 27 8.56 11.73 5.26
N VAL A 28 7.63 12.25 6.04
CA VAL A 28 7.90 12.61 7.44
C VAL A 28 7.77 11.37 8.29
N LEU A 29 8.86 11.00 8.94
CA LEU A 29 8.93 9.87 9.86
C LEU A 29 9.10 10.40 11.28
N ASP A 30 8.02 10.46 12.04
CA ASP A 30 8.04 10.70 13.48
C ASP A 30 7.81 9.38 14.25
N PRO A 31 8.23 9.27 15.52
CA PRO A 31 8.14 8.02 16.27
C PRO A 31 6.72 7.44 16.35
N ASP A 32 5.71 8.30 16.51
CA ASP A 32 4.32 7.84 16.68
C ASP A 32 3.73 7.31 15.35
N SER A 33 3.99 8.00 14.24
CA SER A 33 3.55 7.54 12.91
C SER A 33 4.32 6.31 12.45
N GLN A 34 5.60 6.18 12.80
CA GLN A 34 6.38 4.97 12.56
C GLN A 34 5.84 3.78 13.37
N GLN A 35 5.53 3.98 14.65
CA GLN A 35 4.96 2.95 15.50
C GLN A 35 3.61 2.47 14.95
N ALA A 36 2.72 3.40 14.57
CA ALA A 36 1.43 3.06 13.96
C ALA A 36 1.59 2.29 12.64
N SER A 37 2.57 2.67 11.83
CA SER A 37 2.89 1.94 10.60
C SER A 37 3.40 0.52 10.90
N LEU A 38 4.27 0.36 11.88
CA LEU A 38 4.76 -0.97 12.30
C LEU A 38 3.60 -1.85 12.80
N GLU A 39 2.71 -1.31 13.63
CA GLU A 39 1.52 -2.01 14.11
C GLU A 39 0.59 -2.45 12.96
N MET A 40 0.41 -1.60 11.95
CA MET A 40 -0.33 -1.96 10.75
C MET A 40 0.28 -3.18 10.04
N TRP A 41 1.61 -3.20 9.88
CA TRP A 41 2.31 -4.32 9.25
C TRP A 41 2.29 -5.58 10.10
N GLN A 42 2.39 -5.46 11.42
CA GLN A 42 2.30 -6.60 12.36
C GLN A 42 0.91 -7.22 12.38
N ALA A 43 -0.13 -6.42 12.13
CA ALA A 43 -1.51 -6.88 12.03
C ALA A 43 -1.89 -7.39 10.62
N ALA A 44 -0.94 -7.40 9.68
CA ALA A 44 -1.17 -7.88 8.32
C ALA A 44 -0.79 -9.37 8.19
N ASP A 45 -1.65 -10.13 7.53
CA ASP A 45 -1.40 -11.54 7.20
C ASP A 45 -0.47 -11.67 5.98
N ALA A 46 -0.59 -10.75 5.02
CA ALA A 46 0.22 -10.77 3.80
C ALA A 46 0.27 -9.39 3.13
N MET A 47 1.23 -9.25 2.22
CA MET A 47 1.40 -8.09 1.35
C MET A 47 1.02 -8.45 -0.08
N VAL A 48 0.33 -7.53 -0.77
CA VAL A 48 0.01 -7.65 -2.20
C VAL A 48 0.65 -6.47 -2.92
N MET A 49 1.33 -6.71 -4.04
CA MET A 49 2.05 -5.65 -4.73
C MET A 49 2.22 -5.91 -6.22
N GLY A 50 2.45 -4.86 -6.98
CA GLY A 50 2.86 -4.95 -8.37
C GLY A 50 4.36 -5.20 -8.52
N ARG A 51 4.78 -5.55 -9.75
CA ARG A 51 6.18 -5.86 -10.08
C ARG A 51 7.18 -4.81 -9.62
N ARG A 52 6.95 -3.52 -9.93
CA ARG A 52 7.90 -2.44 -9.58
C ARG A 52 8.11 -2.32 -8.08
N THR A 53 7.04 -2.39 -7.32
CA THR A 53 7.09 -2.36 -5.86
C THR A 53 7.84 -3.58 -5.32
N TYR A 54 7.55 -4.77 -5.86
CA TYR A 54 8.27 -5.99 -5.50
C TYR A 54 9.77 -5.88 -5.74
N GLU A 55 10.20 -5.50 -6.94
CA GLU A 55 11.62 -5.38 -7.31
C GLU A 55 12.35 -4.38 -6.39
N GLY A 56 11.72 -3.25 -6.08
CA GLY A 56 12.28 -2.25 -5.17
C GLY A 56 12.40 -2.76 -3.74
N LEU A 57 11.30 -3.27 -3.17
CA LEU A 57 11.27 -3.69 -1.77
C LEU A 57 12.10 -4.96 -1.52
N ALA A 58 12.10 -5.92 -2.44
CA ALA A 58 12.91 -7.14 -2.35
C ALA A 58 14.43 -6.86 -2.40
N THR A 59 14.84 -5.73 -2.95
CA THR A 59 16.23 -5.29 -2.93
C THR A 59 16.60 -4.63 -1.60
N VAL A 60 15.68 -3.86 -1.02
CA VAL A 60 15.96 -3.01 0.15
C VAL A 60 15.81 -3.78 1.47
N TRP A 61 14.64 -4.41 1.70
CA TRP A 61 14.30 -4.96 3.00
C TRP A 61 15.22 -6.07 3.53
N PRO A 62 15.76 -6.99 2.70
CA PRO A 62 16.75 -7.95 3.19
C PRO A 62 18.01 -7.30 3.75
N GLN A 63 18.41 -6.13 3.21
CA GLN A 63 19.58 -5.38 3.66
C GLN A 63 19.32 -4.54 4.92
N MET A 64 18.06 -4.25 5.23
CA MET A 64 17.65 -3.48 6.41
C MET A 64 17.69 -4.30 7.71
N ALA A 65 17.86 -5.63 7.63
CA ALA A 65 17.82 -6.52 8.78
C ALA A 65 18.87 -6.19 9.85
N ASP A 66 20.04 -5.71 9.42
CA ASP A 66 21.16 -5.38 10.28
C ASP A 66 21.26 -3.86 10.59
N LEU A 67 20.28 -3.06 10.14
CA LEU A 67 20.30 -1.62 10.34
C LEU A 67 19.65 -1.26 11.70
N PRO A 68 20.42 -0.60 12.62
CA PRO A 68 19.91 -0.23 13.94
C PRO A 68 18.62 0.61 13.87
N GLY A 69 17.60 0.18 14.63
CA GLY A 69 16.29 0.83 14.68
C GLY A 69 15.28 0.35 13.64
N PHE A 70 15.69 -0.53 12.71
CA PHE A 70 14.82 -1.12 11.69
C PHE A 70 14.58 -2.62 11.89
N GLU A 71 15.11 -3.23 12.95
CA GLU A 71 15.11 -4.68 13.15
C GLU A 71 13.68 -5.26 13.14
N ALA A 72 12.75 -4.65 13.89
CA ALA A 72 11.35 -5.10 13.97
C ALA A 72 10.63 -4.96 12.61
N TYR A 73 10.88 -3.85 11.91
CA TYR A 73 10.34 -3.64 10.56
C TYR A 73 10.90 -4.68 9.57
N ALA A 74 12.22 -4.83 9.54
CA ALA A 74 12.88 -5.75 8.63
C ALA A 74 12.45 -7.20 8.89
N GLN A 75 12.32 -7.59 10.16
CA GLN A 75 11.79 -8.91 10.52
C GLN A 75 10.39 -9.13 9.97
N GLN A 76 9.48 -8.16 10.19
CA GLN A 76 8.10 -8.25 9.70
C GLN A 76 8.06 -8.28 8.17
N MET A 77 8.74 -7.34 7.52
CA MET A 77 8.75 -7.23 6.07
C MET A 77 9.39 -8.44 5.36
N ASN A 78 10.41 -9.05 5.96
CA ASN A 78 11.07 -10.21 5.37
C ASN A 78 10.31 -11.53 5.60
N SER A 79 9.62 -11.68 6.72
CA SER A 79 8.94 -12.93 7.07
C SER A 79 7.54 -13.09 6.48
N MET A 80 6.78 -11.98 6.34
CA MET A 80 5.39 -12.08 5.89
C MET A 80 5.28 -12.61 4.45
N PRO A 81 4.22 -13.36 4.10
CA PRO A 81 3.92 -13.79 2.74
C PRO A 81 3.67 -12.58 1.81
N LYS A 82 4.11 -12.68 0.56
CA LYS A 82 3.88 -11.67 -0.47
C LYS A 82 3.24 -12.28 -1.71
N TYR A 83 2.29 -11.56 -2.28
CA TYR A 83 1.64 -11.90 -3.53
C TYR A 83 1.94 -10.82 -4.56
N VAL A 84 2.50 -11.21 -5.70
CA VAL A 84 2.99 -10.28 -6.71
C VAL A 84 2.17 -10.40 -7.99
N ALA A 85 1.51 -9.30 -8.38
CA ALA A 85 0.84 -9.20 -9.66
C ALA A 85 1.84 -8.74 -10.74
N SER A 86 2.05 -9.58 -11.75
CA SER A 86 2.95 -9.26 -12.87
C SER A 86 2.62 -10.09 -14.10
N ARG A 87 2.74 -9.44 -15.26
CA ARG A 87 2.64 -10.09 -16.57
C ARG A 87 4.00 -10.44 -17.17
N THR A 88 5.09 -10.09 -16.50
CA THR A 88 6.46 -10.19 -17.06
C THR A 88 7.44 -10.93 -16.17
N LEU A 89 7.14 -11.10 -14.88
CA LEU A 89 7.94 -11.93 -13.99
C LEU A 89 7.58 -13.40 -14.18
N SER A 90 8.53 -14.27 -13.86
CA SER A 90 8.35 -15.73 -13.85
C SER A 90 8.71 -16.31 -12.48
N SER A 91 8.03 -17.40 -12.11
CA SER A 91 8.32 -18.14 -10.89
C SER A 91 9.61 -18.99 -11.04
N PRO A 92 10.34 -19.26 -9.94
CA PRO A 92 10.07 -18.84 -8.56
C PRO A 92 10.52 -17.41 -8.28
N LEU A 93 9.81 -16.70 -7.41
CA LEU A 93 10.22 -15.42 -6.86
C LEU A 93 11.02 -15.59 -5.56
N THR A 94 11.82 -14.60 -5.21
CA THR A 94 12.55 -14.52 -3.95
C THR A 94 11.74 -13.79 -2.88
N TRP A 95 12.31 -13.57 -1.69
CA TRP A 95 11.79 -12.73 -0.61
C TRP A 95 10.39 -13.17 -0.13
N ASN A 96 10.16 -14.50 0.03
CA ASN A 96 8.88 -15.08 0.44
C ASN A 96 7.69 -14.60 -0.43
N ALA A 97 7.90 -14.51 -1.73
CA ALA A 97 6.92 -13.99 -2.67
C ALA A 97 6.39 -15.09 -3.62
N THR A 98 5.09 -15.02 -3.89
CA THR A 98 4.38 -15.86 -4.84
C THR A 98 3.84 -15.02 -5.98
N LEU A 99 4.12 -15.41 -7.22
CA LEU A 99 3.54 -14.77 -8.39
C LEU A 99 2.06 -15.13 -8.50
N LEU A 100 1.19 -14.13 -8.69
CA LEU A 100 -0.22 -14.36 -8.99
C LEU A 100 -0.36 -14.84 -10.45
N GLU A 101 -1.06 -15.95 -10.64
CA GLU A 101 -1.28 -16.56 -11.95
C GLU A 101 -2.75 -16.42 -12.36
N GLY A 102 -2.99 -16.28 -13.66
CA GLY A 102 -4.33 -16.19 -14.22
C GLY A 102 -4.99 -14.81 -14.06
N ASP A 103 -6.29 -14.80 -13.85
CA ASP A 103 -7.07 -13.57 -13.67
C ASP A 103 -6.77 -12.91 -12.31
N LEU A 104 -6.55 -11.60 -12.33
CA LEU A 104 -6.20 -10.84 -11.12
C LEU A 104 -7.30 -10.90 -10.05
N ALA A 105 -8.55 -10.72 -10.47
CA ALA A 105 -9.67 -10.68 -9.53
C ALA A 105 -9.88 -12.05 -8.86
N ASP A 106 -9.78 -13.12 -9.62
CA ASP A 106 -9.93 -14.48 -9.10
C ASP A 106 -8.79 -14.83 -8.15
N SER A 107 -7.55 -14.47 -8.50
CA SER A 107 -6.39 -14.65 -7.64
C SER A 107 -6.55 -13.89 -6.32
N VAL A 108 -6.98 -12.63 -6.37
CA VAL A 108 -7.17 -11.80 -5.17
C VAL A 108 -8.34 -12.30 -4.31
N ARG A 109 -9.45 -12.73 -4.92
CA ARG A 109 -10.55 -13.38 -4.17
C ARG A 109 -10.08 -14.66 -3.49
N GLY A 110 -9.24 -15.47 -4.15
CA GLY A 110 -8.62 -16.65 -3.58
C GLY A 110 -7.76 -16.34 -2.36
N ILE A 111 -6.92 -15.31 -2.45
CA ILE A 111 -6.09 -14.85 -1.32
C ILE A 111 -6.99 -14.35 -0.17
N LYS A 112 -8.00 -13.52 -0.46
CA LYS A 112 -8.95 -13.05 0.56
C LYS A 112 -9.66 -14.21 1.26
N ALA A 113 -9.97 -15.29 0.55
CA ALA A 113 -10.58 -16.49 1.13
C ALA A 113 -9.61 -17.31 1.99
N ALA A 114 -8.32 -17.31 1.66
CA ALA A 114 -7.28 -18.05 2.38
C ALA A 114 -6.79 -17.37 3.66
N HIS A 115 -7.09 -16.10 3.85
CA HIS A 115 -6.66 -15.29 5.00
C HIS A 115 -7.86 -14.79 5.82
N GLU A 116 -7.65 -14.53 7.10
CA GLU A 116 -8.69 -13.98 7.98
C GLU A 116 -8.41 -12.52 8.38
N GLY A 117 -7.15 -12.11 8.39
CA GLY A 117 -6.69 -10.77 8.76
C GLY A 117 -6.59 -9.80 7.60
N ASN A 118 -5.70 -8.83 7.74
CA ASN A 118 -5.52 -7.78 6.76
C ASN A 118 -4.53 -8.20 5.65
N LEU A 119 -4.88 -7.90 4.42
CA LEU A 119 -4.02 -7.99 3.25
C LEU A 119 -3.68 -6.58 2.81
N ILE A 120 -2.41 -6.19 2.87
CA ILE A 120 -2.00 -4.82 2.57
C ILE A 120 -1.49 -4.74 1.14
N VAL A 121 -2.19 -3.97 0.32
CA VAL A 121 -1.69 -3.56 -1.00
C VAL A 121 -0.78 -2.36 -0.80
N THR A 122 0.49 -2.53 -1.11
CA THR A 122 1.47 -1.44 -1.08
C THR A 122 1.88 -1.05 -2.49
N GLY A 123 2.16 0.23 -2.69
CA GLY A 123 2.42 0.79 -4.01
C GLY A 123 1.13 1.27 -4.68
N ALA A 124 1.12 2.55 -5.01
CA ALA A 124 0.03 3.18 -5.74
C ALA A 124 0.37 3.14 -7.22
N GLY A 125 -0.42 2.46 -8.01
CA GLY A 125 -0.20 2.36 -9.45
C GLY A 125 -1.29 1.51 -10.08
N GLU A 126 -1.02 0.96 -11.25
CA GLU A 126 -1.98 0.15 -12.01
C GLU A 126 -2.68 -0.92 -11.16
N LEU A 127 -1.93 -1.61 -10.28
CA LEU A 127 -2.52 -2.64 -9.42
C LEU A 127 -3.59 -2.08 -8.48
N ALA A 128 -3.32 -1.00 -7.77
CA ALA A 128 -4.30 -0.40 -6.87
C ALA A 128 -5.52 0.12 -7.64
N HIS A 129 -5.29 0.71 -8.80
CA HIS A 129 -6.35 1.15 -9.72
C HIS A 129 -7.22 -0.03 -10.19
N ASP A 130 -6.61 -1.11 -10.67
CA ASP A 130 -7.33 -2.31 -11.12
C ASP A 130 -8.16 -2.94 -9.99
N LEU A 131 -7.60 -3.01 -8.78
CA LEU A 131 -8.30 -3.56 -7.62
C LEU A 131 -9.48 -2.70 -7.17
N LEU A 132 -9.34 -1.37 -7.22
CA LEU A 132 -10.41 -0.43 -6.91
C LEU A 132 -11.53 -0.49 -7.93
N THR A 133 -11.22 -0.51 -9.22
CA THR A 133 -12.21 -0.55 -10.30
C THR A 133 -12.97 -1.88 -10.36
N GLN A 134 -12.35 -2.97 -9.89
CA GLN A 134 -12.96 -4.30 -9.80
C GLN A 134 -13.64 -4.58 -8.46
N ASP A 135 -13.76 -3.57 -7.59
CA ASP A 135 -14.47 -3.68 -6.32
C ASP A 135 -13.91 -4.75 -5.37
N LEU A 136 -12.58 -4.85 -5.35
CA LEU A 136 -11.88 -5.84 -4.52
C LEU A 136 -11.33 -5.25 -3.23
N VAL A 137 -11.23 -3.91 -3.15
CA VAL A 137 -10.66 -3.17 -2.01
C VAL A 137 -11.73 -2.89 -0.96
N ASP A 138 -11.46 -3.25 0.28
CA ASP A 138 -12.36 -2.99 1.41
C ASP A 138 -12.09 -1.62 2.06
N GLU A 139 -10.80 -1.27 2.23
CA GLU A 139 -10.41 0.02 2.82
C GLU A 139 -9.23 0.66 2.07
N ILE A 140 -9.14 1.97 2.17
CA ILE A 140 -8.02 2.79 1.68
C ILE A 140 -7.44 3.54 2.87
N TRP A 141 -6.15 3.34 3.14
CA TRP A 141 -5.42 4.01 4.22
C TRP A 141 -4.36 4.93 3.64
N LEU A 142 -4.49 6.22 3.88
CA LEU A 142 -3.63 7.24 3.32
C LEU A 142 -2.90 7.97 4.43
N MET A 143 -1.57 7.84 4.45
CA MET A 143 -0.70 8.59 5.34
C MET A 143 -0.23 9.84 4.62
N LEU A 144 -0.83 10.99 4.96
CA LEU A 144 -0.53 12.28 4.36
C LEU A 144 0.62 12.94 5.09
N SER A 145 1.73 13.16 4.40
CA SER A 145 2.81 14.03 4.87
C SER A 145 2.47 15.50 4.59
N PRO A 146 2.81 16.44 5.49
CA PRO A 146 2.46 17.86 5.35
C PRO A 146 3.37 18.58 4.33
N TYR A 147 3.42 18.05 3.12
CA TYR A 147 4.20 18.57 1.99
C TYR A 147 3.33 18.75 0.76
N LEU A 148 3.71 19.71 -0.06
CA LEU A 148 3.27 19.84 -1.45
C LEU A 148 4.46 19.49 -2.35
N TRP A 149 4.26 18.53 -3.26
CA TRP A 149 5.30 18.12 -4.19
C TRP A 149 4.90 18.45 -5.63
N GLY A 150 5.73 19.21 -6.32
CA GLY A 150 5.39 19.80 -7.62
C GLY A 150 5.43 18.84 -8.80
N THR A 151 6.07 17.68 -8.68
CA THR A 151 6.32 16.74 -9.79
C THR A 151 6.08 15.29 -9.36
N GLY A 152 5.97 14.39 -10.32
CA GLY A 152 5.79 12.95 -10.09
C GLY A 152 4.33 12.48 -10.16
N PRO A 153 4.13 11.17 -10.17
CA PRO A 153 2.80 10.56 -10.26
C PRO A 153 1.99 10.82 -8.98
N ARG A 154 0.68 10.89 -9.14
CA ARG A 154 -0.27 10.99 -8.05
C ARG A 154 -1.03 9.69 -7.88
N ILE A 155 -1.41 9.41 -6.63
CA ILE A 155 -1.90 8.09 -6.23
C ILE A 155 -3.18 7.64 -6.95
N PHE A 156 -4.02 8.55 -7.39
CA PHE A 156 -5.31 8.24 -8.01
C PHE A 156 -5.47 8.93 -9.38
N ASP A 157 -4.37 9.27 -10.04
CA ASP A 157 -4.44 9.74 -11.42
C ASP A 157 -5.14 8.67 -12.28
N ASP A 158 -6.00 9.11 -13.18
CA ASP A 158 -6.78 8.28 -14.11
C ASP A 158 -7.85 7.36 -13.45
N LEU A 159 -8.04 7.43 -12.12
CA LEU A 159 -9.16 6.76 -11.47
C LEU A 159 -10.44 7.59 -11.66
N GLY A 160 -11.50 6.95 -12.12
CA GLY A 160 -12.83 7.56 -12.20
C GLY A 160 -13.34 8.02 -10.82
N ALA A 161 -14.39 8.84 -10.80
CA ALA A 161 -14.98 9.31 -9.56
C ALA A 161 -15.50 8.14 -8.70
N MET A 162 -15.02 8.07 -7.46
CA MET A 162 -15.40 7.06 -6.49
C MET A 162 -15.76 7.77 -5.17
N ARG A 163 -16.87 7.34 -4.57
CA ARG A 163 -17.25 7.83 -3.24
C ARG A 163 -16.58 7.00 -2.17
N LEU A 164 -16.02 7.67 -1.16
CA LEU A 164 -15.40 7.05 0.00
C LEU A 164 -16.18 7.45 1.27
N GLU A 165 -16.27 6.52 2.22
CA GLU A 165 -16.80 6.76 3.56
C GLU A 165 -15.65 6.86 4.55
N LEU A 166 -15.52 7.97 5.25
CA LEU A 166 -14.48 8.14 6.27
C LEU A 166 -14.76 7.22 7.47
N VAL A 167 -13.80 6.34 7.75
CA VAL A 167 -13.85 5.39 8.88
C VAL A 167 -13.16 5.97 10.10
N ALA A 168 -11.97 6.54 9.91
CA ALA A 168 -11.17 7.11 11.00
C ALA A 168 -10.15 8.12 10.48
N THR A 169 -9.75 9.02 11.36
CA THR A 169 -8.63 9.96 11.17
C THR A 169 -7.73 9.93 12.38
N THR A 170 -6.43 9.84 12.18
CA THR A 170 -5.42 9.99 13.23
C THR A 170 -4.45 11.10 12.83
N THR A 171 -4.17 12.02 13.74
CA THR A 171 -3.21 13.11 13.54
C THR A 171 -1.99 12.87 14.42
N TYR A 172 -0.81 13.16 13.88
CA TYR A 172 0.46 13.00 14.60
C TYR A 172 1.11 14.37 14.85
N PRO A 173 1.94 14.50 15.91
CA PRO A 173 2.59 15.78 16.26
C PRO A 173 3.44 16.36 15.11
N SER A 174 3.95 15.53 14.23
CA SER A 174 4.69 15.94 13.02
C SER A 174 3.85 16.62 11.94
N GLY A 175 2.53 16.66 12.09
CA GLY A 175 1.61 17.14 11.08
C GLY A 175 1.20 16.04 10.07
N VAL A 176 1.72 14.82 10.21
CA VAL A 176 1.24 13.67 9.44
C VAL A 176 -0.20 13.34 9.82
N VAL A 177 -1.02 12.98 8.84
CA VAL A 177 -2.42 12.57 9.04
C VAL A 177 -2.64 11.22 8.40
N LEU A 178 -3.12 10.24 9.17
CA LEU A 178 -3.62 8.97 8.64
C LEU A 178 -5.13 9.07 8.42
N LEU A 179 -5.57 8.93 7.18
CA LEU A 179 -6.96 8.83 6.79
C LEU A 179 -7.30 7.38 6.46
N ARG A 180 -8.37 6.87 7.03
CA ARG A 180 -8.90 5.55 6.72
C ARG A 180 -10.29 5.69 6.12
N TYR A 181 -10.45 5.18 4.91
CA TYR A 181 -11.71 5.20 4.18
C TYR A 181 -12.16 3.79 3.85
N ARG A 182 -13.47 3.58 3.81
CA ARG A 182 -14.09 2.43 3.17
C ARG A 182 -14.38 2.78 1.71
N ALA A 183 -14.01 1.91 0.80
CA ALA A 183 -14.46 1.99 -0.58
C ALA A 183 -15.96 1.62 -0.63
N THR A 184 -16.77 2.49 -1.19
CA THR A 184 -18.22 2.23 -1.32
C THR A 184 -18.54 2.04 -2.80
N ASN A 185 -19.20 0.92 -3.12
CA ASN A 185 -19.61 0.57 -4.49
C ASN A 185 -20.72 1.45 -5.06
N SER A 186 -21.04 2.53 -4.41
CA SER A 186 -22.05 3.48 -4.87
C SER A 186 -21.42 4.38 -5.93
N ALA A 187 -21.85 4.25 -7.16
CA ALA A 187 -21.54 5.22 -8.21
C ALA A 187 -21.72 6.64 -7.67
N ALA A 188 -20.73 7.51 -7.90
CA ALA A 188 -20.84 8.91 -7.47
C ALA A 188 -22.17 9.48 -8.00
N PRO A 189 -22.93 10.24 -7.18
CA PRO A 189 -24.14 10.88 -7.67
C PRO A 189 -23.77 11.75 -8.87
N THR A 190 -24.49 11.58 -9.97
CA THR A 190 -24.36 12.41 -11.16
C THR A 190 -24.64 13.85 -10.71
N VAL A 191 -23.61 14.69 -10.72
CA VAL A 191 -23.80 16.12 -10.48
C VAL A 191 -24.54 16.66 -11.70
N SER A 192 -25.79 17.02 -11.51
CA SER A 192 -26.63 17.71 -12.51
C SER A 192 -26.22 19.17 -12.61
#